data_1c6e952d82ea3496fafe62b7fea6dd21
#
_entry.id   1c6e952d82ea3496fafe62b7fea6dd21
#
_cell.length_a   1.000
_cell.length_b   1.000
_cell.length_c   1.000
_cell.angle_alpha   90.00
_cell.angle_beta   90.00
_cell.angle_gamma   90.00
#
_symmetry.space_group_name_H-M   'P 1'
#
loop_
_entity.id
_entity.type
_entity.pdbx_description
1 polymer ?
#
loop_
_entity_poly.entity_id
_entity_poly.type
_entity_poly.pdbx_seq_one_letter_code
_entity_poly.pdbx_strand_id
1 'polypeptide(L)'
;MTTLRATMTAIAIAGKGGPEVLRPETIAVPQPGPGQLLVKVAAAGVNRPDVMQRLGLYPAPKGHSEIPGLEIAGTVVASGEGTRRFMTGHTVMALVNGGGYAEYCVADETACLPIPTGRGMVEAAAIPEGFFTVWHNVFERGGLKQGEWFLMHGGTSGIGVVAIQLARAFGAKVIATVGSADKCTACLELGATRAIDYTSEDFVEAVKAETKGRGVNVILDIVGGDYVERNIRSLAEDGRLVNIAFQKGSKVTIDLMRVMLKRLTLTGSTLRIRPAEVKAGIARAVEDKALPLVGNGQVKIIVDSAFPLSEAAKAHERMDESHIGKIVLRV
;
A
#
# COMPACT_ATOMS: atom_id res chain seq x y z
N MET A 1 -34.25 10.30 7.04
CA MET A 1 -33.13 9.49 7.60
C MET A 1 -33.32 8.07 7.10
N THR A 2 -32.43 7.55 6.29
CA THR A 2 -32.51 6.15 5.84
C THR A 2 -32.16 5.28 7.06
N THR A 3 -33.09 4.44 7.49
CA THR A 3 -32.83 3.50 8.61
C THR A 3 -31.69 2.57 8.21
N LEU A 4 -30.62 2.54 9.00
CA LEU A 4 -29.52 1.61 8.79
C LEU A 4 -30.04 0.17 8.90
N ARG A 5 -29.63 -0.71 7.98
CA ARG A 5 -29.94 -2.13 8.06
C ARG A 5 -29.28 -2.76 9.30
N ALA A 6 -29.89 -3.78 9.88
CA ALA A 6 -29.31 -4.49 11.01
C ALA A 6 -28.15 -5.42 10.58
N THR A 7 -28.20 -5.92 9.35
CA THR A 7 -27.22 -6.86 8.78
C THR A 7 -26.69 -6.37 7.44
N MET A 8 -25.54 -6.88 7.06
CA MET A 8 -24.84 -6.58 5.82
C MET A 8 -24.20 -7.83 5.23
N THR A 9 -23.85 -7.76 3.94
CA THR A 9 -22.99 -8.74 3.29
C THR A 9 -21.53 -8.36 3.50
N ALA A 10 -20.71 -9.34 3.89
CA ALA A 10 -19.26 -9.24 3.96
C ALA A 10 -18.61 -10.48 3.32
N ILE A 11 -17.36 -10.38 2.93
CA ILE A 11 -16.56 -11.53 2.48
C ILE A 11 -15.73 -12.04 3.66
N ALA A 12 -16.12 -13.18 4.20
CA ALA A 12 -15.40 -13.84 5.28
C ALA A 12 -14.37 -14.84 4.75
N ILE A 13 -13.39 -15.17 5.59
CA ILE A 13 -12.37 -16.20 5.34
C ILE A 13 -12.82 -17.49 6.03
N ALA A 14 -13.34 -18.44 5.26
CA ALA A 14 -13.81 -19.73 5.75
C ALA A 14 -12.66 -20.73 5.95
N GLY A 15 -11.66 -20.37 6.76
CA GLY A 15 -10.46 -21.17 7.01
C GLY A 15 -9.25 -20.68 6.22
N LYS A 16 -8.10 -21.35 6.41
CA LYS A 16 -6.85 -21.03 5.70
C LYS A 16 -6.82 -21.74 4.35
N GLY A 17 -6.50 -21.03 3.27
CA GLY A 17 -6.47 -21.70 1.97
C GLY A 17 -6.26 -20.75 0.78
N GLY A 18 -6.57 -21.26 -0.39
CA GLY A 18 -6.60 -20.54 -1.65
C GLY A 18 -7.77 -19.54 -1.73
N PRO A 19 -7.95 -18.85 -2.87
CA PRO A 19 -9.02 -17.85 -3.05
C PRO A 19 -10.42 -18.37 -2.75
N GLU A 20 -10.67 -19.64 -2.91
CA GLU A 20 -11.95 -20.34 -2.70
C GLU A 20 -12.47 -20.27 -1.25
N VAL A 21 -11.62 -19.94 -0.27
CA VAL A 21 -12.05 -19.76 1.13
C VAL A 21 -12.70 -18.40 1.38
N LEU A 22 -12.64 -17.48 0.43
CA LEU A 22 -13.33 -16.19 0.49
C LEU A 22 -14.79 -16.39 0.10
N ARG A 23 -15.71 -16.22 1.07
CA ARG A 23 -17.14 -16.49 0.88
C ARG A 23 -18.01 -15.35 1.39
N PRO A 24 -19.10 -15.03 0.70
CA PRO A 24 -20.10 -14.12 1.23
C PRO A 24 -20.72 -14.66 2.52
N GLU A 25 -20.86 -13.78 3.51
CA GLU A 25 -21.51 -14.05 4.79
C GLU A 25 -22.40 -12.86 5.17
N THR A 26 -23.53 -13.15 5.81
CA THR A 26 -24.39 -12.11 6.38
C THR A 26 -24.01 -11.90 7.85
N ILE A 27 -23.53 -10.72 8.15
CA ILE A 27 -23.09 -10.33 9.50
C ILE A 27 -23.82 -9.08 9.98
N ALA A 28 -23.75 -8.80 11.29
CA ALA A 28 -24.29 -7.55 11.84
C ALA A 28 -23.52 -6.33 11.31
N VAL A 29 -24.23 -5.23 11.03
CA VAL A 29 -23.59 -3.95 10.73
C VAL A 29 -22.84 -3.46 11.97
N PRO A 30 -21.54 -3.17 11.88
CA PRO A 30 -20.77 -2.72 13.03
C PRO A 30 -21.19 -1.33 13.49
N GLN A 31 -21.03 -1.04 14.78
CA GLN A 31 -21.29 0.28 15.34
C GLN A 31 -19.99 1.05 15.49
N PRO A 32 -19.94 2.33 15.10
CA PRO A 32 -18.76 3.17 15.30
C PRO A 32 -18.60 3.51 16.79
N GLY A 33 -17.43 3.24 17.34
CA GLY A 33 -17.01 3.69 18.66
C GLY A 33 -16.57 5.15 18.69
N PRO A 34 -16.15 5.68 19.84
CA PRO A 34 -15.62 7.05 19.94
C PRO A 34 -14.49 7.32 18.93
N GLY A 35 -14.55 8.46 18.23
CA GLY A 35 -13.60 8.85 17.22
C GLY A 35 -13.67 8.07 15.90
N GLN A 36 -14.70 7.23 15.72
CA GLN A 36 -14.87 6.40 14.54
C GLN A 36 -16.07 6.81 13.69
N LEU A 37 -15.97 6.51 12.40
CA LEU A 37 -17.03 6.69 11.41
C LEU A 37 -17.50 5.33 10.92
N LEU A 38 -18.81 5.19 10.69
CA LEU A 38 -19.35 4.09 9.90
C LEU A 38 -19.48 4.55 8.45
N VAL A 39 -18.74 3.89 7.57
CA VAL A 39 -18.74 4.18 6.14
C VAL A 39 -19.53 3.11 5.39
N LYS A 40 -20.53 3.53 4.60
CA LYS A 40 -21.12 2.68 3.57
C LYS A 40 -20.10 2.58 2.44
N VAL A 41 -19.50 1.41 2.30
CA VAL A 41 -18.41 1.16 1.35
C VAL A 41 -18.96 1.15 -0.07
N ALA A 42 -18.31 1.85 -0.96
CA ALA A 42 -18.56 1.81 -2.40
C ALA A 42 -17.48 1.03 -3.15
N ALA A 43 -16.25 1.05 -2.61
CA ALA A 43 -15.14 0.28 -3.15
C ALA A 43 -14.10 -0.01 -2.05
N ALA A 44 -13.36 -1.12 -2.19
CA ALA A 44 -12.27 -1.53 -1.30
C ALA A 44 -11.06 -1.99 -2.12
N GLY A 45 -9.86 -1.55 -1.75
CA GLY A 45 -8.63 -2.01 -2.41
C GLY A 45 -8.22 -3.40 -1.96
N VAL A 46 -7.67 -4.18 -2.87
CA VAL A 46 -7.09 -5.51 -2.61
C VAL A 46 -5.58 -5.37 -2.43
N ASN A 47 -5.06 -5.96 -1.36
CA ASN A 47 -3.67 -5.83 -0.97
C ASN A 47 -3.03 -7.18 -0.65
N ARG A 48 -1.71 -7.30 -0.79
CA ARG A 48 -0.98 -8.52 -0.43
C ARG A 48 -1.22 -8.97 1.04
N PRO A 49 -1.33 -8.08 2.04
CA PRO A 49 -1.72 -8.47 3.39
C PRO A 49 -3.08 -9.18 3.50
N ASP A 50 -4.06 -8.89 2.62
CA ASP A 50 -5.35 -9.59 2.60
C ASP A 50 -5.16 -11.04 2.17
N VAL A 51 -4.30 -11.27 1.15
CA VAL A 51 -3.90 -12.62 0.73
C VAL A 51 -3.16 -13.36 1.87
N MET A 52 -2.25 -12.66 2.56
CA MET A 52 -1.52 -13.24 3.70
C MET A 52 -2.45 -13.55 4.87
N GLN A 53 -3.49 -12.73 5.12
CA GLN A 53 -4.52 -13.02 6.12
C GLN A 53 -5.30 -14.28 5.75
N ARG A 54 -5.73 -14.42 4.49
CA ARG A 54 -6.40 -15.61 3.99
C ARG A 54 -5.56 -16.89 4.17
N LEU A 55 -4.24 -16.79 3.95
CA LEU A 55 -3.29 -17.88 4.17
C LEU A 55 -2.99 -18.14 5.65
N GLY A 56 -3.52 -17.32 6.57
CA GLY A 56 -3.26 -17.41 8.00
C GLY A 56 -1.87 -16.97 8.45
N LEU A 57 -1.16 -16.22 7.59
CA LEU A 57 0.20 -15.72 7.83
C LEU A 57 0.23 -14.28 8.36
N TYR A 58 -0.90 -13.55 8.27
CA TYR A 58 -1.04 -12.18 8.73
C TYR A 58 -2.40 -11.94 9.38
N PRO A 59 -2.63 -12.45 10.61
CA PRO A 59 -3.93 -12.39 11.27
C PRO A 59 -4.36 -10.96 11.58
N ALA A 60 -5.67 -10.75 11.68
CA ALA A 60 -6.22 -9.49 12.14
C ALA A 60 -5.71 -9.15 13.55
N PRO A 61 -5.36 -7.89 13.84
CA PRO A 61 -4.98 -7.48 15.19
C PRO A 61 -6.15 -7.68 16.16
N LYS A 62 -5.86 -8.03 17.42
CA LYS A 62 -6.88 -8.25 18.46
C LYS A 62 -7.79 -7.02 18.57
N GLY A 63 -9.10 -7.24 18.57
CA GLY A 63 -10.12 -6.19 18.67
C GLY A 63 -10.49 -5.52 17.34
N HIS A 64 -9.91 -5.96 16.22
CA HIS A 64 -10.28 -5.50 14.88
C HIS A 64 -11.04 -6.58 14.11
N SER A 65 -11.70 -6.17 13.02
CA SER A 65 -12.48 -7.06 12.16
C SER A 65 -11.59 -8.16 11.55
N GLU A 66 -12.09 -9.40 11.57
CA GLU A 66 -11.49 -10.52 10.87
C GLU A 66 -11.83 -10.55 9.37
N ILE A 67 -12.85 -9.77 8.96
CA ILE A 67 -13.12 -9.54 7.54
C ILE A 67 -11.92 -8.83 6.91
N PRO A 68 -11.37 -9.30 5.76
CA PRO A 68 -10.25 -8.67 5.10
C PRO A 68 -10.59 -7.28 4.53
N GLY A 69 -9.60 -6.63 3.95
CA GLY A 69 -9.70 -5.30 3.34
C GLY A 69 -9.15 -4.21 4.24
N LEU A 70 -8.03 -3.61 3.82
CA LEU A 70 -7.28 -2.62 4.60
C LEU A 70 -7.51 -1.17 4.15
N GLU A 71 -8.24 -0.97 3.07
CA GLU A 71 -8.56 0.36 2.55
C GLU A 71 -9.93 0.37 1.87
N ILE A 72 -10.62 1.48 2.02
CA ILE A 72 -11.97 1.68 1.49
C ILE A 72 -12.16 3.09 0.92
N ALA A 73 -13.19 3.24 0.08
CA ALA A 73 -13.83 4.51 -0.20
C ALA A 73 -15.35 4.35 -0.12
N GLY A 74 -16.03 5.37 0.37
CA GLY A 74 -17.47 5.31 0.54
C GLY A 74 -18.06 6.58 1.16
N THR A 75 -19.30 6.46 1.66
CA THR A 75 -20.04 7.56 2.25
C THR A 75 -20.22 7.32 3.75
N VAL A 76 -19.95 8.32 4.56
CA VAL A 76 -20.20 8.30 6.02
C VAL A 76 -21.71 8.21 6.26
N VAL A 77 -22.16 7.23 7.03
CA VAL A 77 -23.59 7.01 7.35
C VAL A 77 -23.90 7.14 8.84
N ALA A 78 -22.90 7.01 9.70
CA ALA A 78 -23.00 7.28 11.13
C ALA A 78 -21.60 7.66 11.68
N SER A 79 -21.59 8.28 12.86
CA SER A 79 -20.34 8.70 13.52
C SER A 79 -20.44 8.45 15.02
N GLY A 80 -19.33 8.02 15.62
CA GLY A 80 -19.19 7.88 17.06
C GLY A 80 -18.94 9.22 17.75
N GLU A 81 -18.97 9.21 19.08
CA GLU A 81 -18.68 10.38 19.90
C GLU A 81 -17.27 10.94 19.59
N GLY A 82 -17.15 12.27 19.61
CA GLY A 82 -15.88 12.96 19.46
C GLY A 82 -15.40 13.16 18.02
N THR A 83 -16.10 12.63 17.02
CA THR A 83 -15.81 12.91 15.60
C THR A 83 -16.19 14.34 15.25
N ARG A 84 -15.39 15.02 14.43
CA ARG A 84 -15.61 16.46 14.11
C ARG A 84 -15.29 16.84 12.68
N ARG A 85 -14.60 15.95 11.96
CA ARG A 85 -14.05 16.28 10.64
C ARG A 85 -14.96 15.87 9.49
N PHE A 86 -15.59 14.71 9.63
CA PHE A 86 -16.48 14.19 8.61
C PHE A 86 -17.87 13.93 9.18
N MET A 87 -18.90 14.38 8.47
CA MET A 87 -20.31 14.25 8.84
C MET A 87 -21.01 13.21 7.96
N THR A 88 -22.14 12.70 8.40
CA THR A 88 -23.03 11.86 7.59
C THR A 88 -23.33 12.51 6.24
N GLY A 89 -23.15 11.75 5.18
CA GLY A 89 -23.28 12.19 3.80
C GLY A 89 -21.93 12.60 3.14
N HIS A 90 -20.87 12.85 3.91
CA HIS A 90 -19.55 13.10 3.33
C HIS A 90 -18.97 11.83 2.70
N THR A 91 -18.28 11.99 1.57
CA THR A 91 -17.53 10.93 0.94
C THR A 91 -16.09 10.94 1.45
N VAL A 92 -15.58 9.75 1.78
CA VAL A 92 -14.24 9.58 2.34
C VAL A 92 -13.54 8.38 1.72
N MET A 93 -12.23 8.36 1.80
CA MET A 93 -11.41 7.17 1.67
C MET A 93 -10.63 6.98 2.97
N ALA A 94 -10.34 5.74 3.36
CA ALA A 94 -9.73 5.45 4.65
C ALA A 94 -8.79 4.26 4.62
N LEU A 95 -7.72 4.34 5.41
CA LEU A 95 -6.94 3.18 5.83
C LEU A 95 -7.63 2.55 7.04
N VAL A 96 -7.91 1.24 6.95
CA VAL A 96 -8.60 0.49 8.02
C VAL A 96 -7.78 -0.73 8.46
N ASN A 97 -8.13 -1.33 9.60
CA ASN A 97 -7.43 -2.49 10.14
C ASN A 97 -8.06 -3.84 9.75
N GLY A 98 -9.01 -3.82 8.84
CA GLY A 98 -9.85 -4.91 8.37
C GLY A 98 -11.28 -4.42 8.19
N GLY A 99 -12.16 -5.27 7.64
CA GLY A 99 -13.57 -4.93 7.42
C GLY A 99 -13.88 -4.29 6.07
N GLY A 100 -12.87 -4.02 5.24
CA GLY A 100 -13.08 -3.34 3.95
C GLY A 100 -13.88 -4.16 2.94
N TYR A 101 -13.84 -5.50 3.02
CA TYR A 101 -14.60 -6.36 2.11
C TYR A 101 -16.04 -6.57 2.61
N ALA A 102 -16.77 -5.50 2.85
CA ALA A 102 -18.14 -5.51 3.34
C ALA A 102 -18.92 -4.28 2.90
N GLU A 103 -20.25 -4.32 2.97
CA GLU A 103 -21.12 -3.19 2.63
C GLU A 103 -20.93 -1.98 3.57
N TYR A 104 -20.51 -2.23 4.83
CA TYR A 104 -20.21 -1.18 5.80
C TYR A 104 -18.91 -1.50 6.53
N CYS A 105 -18.11 -0.48 6.80
CA CYS A 105 -16.85 -0.61 7.52
C CYS A 105 -16.70 0.53 8.54
N VAL A 106 -16.18 0.21 9.71
CA VAL A 106 -15.77 1.22 10.71
C VAL A 106 -14.36 1.70 10.40
N ALA A 107 -14.15 3.01 10.38
CA ALA A 107 -12.86 3.65 10.15
C ALA A 107 -12.57 4.68 11.24
N ASP A 108 -11.34 4.75 11.73
CA ASP A 108 -10.91 5.85 12.60
C ASP A 108 -10.92 7.16 11.81
N GLU A 109 -11.61 8.18 12.30
CA GLU A 109 -11.75 9.47 11.61
C GLU A 109 -10.38 10.07 11.24
N THR A 110 -9.38 9.86 12.09
CA THR A 110 -8.02 10.37 11.89
C THR A 110 -7.25 9.66 10.77
N ALA A 111 -7.70 8.48 10.34
CA ALA A 111 -7.16 7.74 9.20
C ALA A 111 -8.03 7.91 7.93
N CYS A 112 -9.09 8.71 8.00
CA CYS A 112 -9.92 9.08 6.87
C CYS A 112 -9.35 10.31 6.14
N LEU A 113 -9.47 10.31 4.82
CA LEU A 113 -9.02 11.36 3.91
C LEU A 113 -10.18 11.82 3.02
N PRO A 114 -10.18 13.08 2.58
CA PRO A 114 -11.12 13.53 1.54
C PRO A 114 -10.73 12.88 0.20
N ILE A 115 -11.74 12.59 -0.61
CA ILE A 115 -11.50 12.10 -1.98
C ILE A 115 -10.99 13.26 -2.85
N PRO A 116 -9.86 13.11 -3.55
CA PRO A 116 -9.35 14.15 -4.44
C PRO A 116 -10.36 14.50 -5.54
N THR A 117 -10.48 15.77 -5.85
CA THR A 117 -11.43 16.29 -6.87
C THR A 117 -11.27 15.54 -8.20
N GLY A 118 -12.39 15.14 -8.78
CA GLY A 118 -12.45 14.43 -10.06
C GLY A 118 -12.13 12.94 -9.99
N ARG A 119 -11.93 12.35 -8.80
CA ARG A 119 -11.72 10.91 -8.62
C ARG A 119 -13.00 10.20 -8.22
N GLY A 120 -13.23 9.05 -8.85
CA GLY A 120 -14.33 8.15 -8.49
C GLY A 120 -14.00 7.26 -7.28
N MET A 121 -15.01 6.54 -6.76
CA MET A 121 -14.86 5.68 -5.58
C MET A 121 -13.82 4.56 -5.80
N VAL A 122 -13.74 3.99 -7.01
CA VAL A 122 -12.78 2.93 -7.35
C VAL A 122 -11.34 3.45 -7.26
N GLU A 123 -11.06 4.64 -7.82
CA GLU A 123 -9.75 5.27 -7.73
C GLU A 123 -9.45 5.66 -6.27
N ALA A 124 -10.44 6.21 -5.56
CA ALA A 124 -10.28 6.62 -4.16
C ALA A 124 -9.93 5.44 -3.25
N ALA A 125 -10.55 4.27 -3.45
CA ALA A 125 -10.26 3.05 -2.70
C ALA A 125 -8.86 2.46 -2.99
N ALA A 126 -8.17 2.93 -4.03
CA ALA A 126 -6.83 2.51 -4.41
C ALA A 126 -5.72 3.41 -3.81
N ILE A 127 -6.07 4.42 -3.01
CA ILE A 127 -5.13 5.43 -2.49
C ILE A 127 -4.59 5.07 -1.09
N PRO A 128 -5.40 4.81 -0.05
CA PRO A 128 -4.94 4.85 1.34
C PRO A 128 -3.76 3.93 1.64
N GLU A 129 -3.87 2.63 1.36
CA GLU A 129 -2.82 1.67 1.72
C GLU A 129 -1.51 1.98 1.01
N GLY A 130 -1.56 2.27 -0.28
CA GLY A 130 -0.37 2.59 -1.08
C GLY A 130 0.31 3.88 -0.60
N PHE A 131 -0.45 4.94 -0.43
CA PHE A 131 0.08 6.25 -0.07
C PHE A 131 0.60 6.30 1.37
N PHE A 132 -0.13 5.71 2.33
CA PHE A 132 0.33 5.62 3.72
C PHE A 132 1.61 4.78 3.82
N THR A 133 1.65 3.64 3.13
CA THR A 133 2.82 2.76 3.14
C THR A 133 4.04 3.44 2.54
N VAL A 134 3.90 4.09 1.37
CA VAL A 134 5.00 4.79 0.71
C VAL A 134 5.44 5.99 1.54
N TRP A 135 4.50 6.80 2.03
CA TRP A 135 4.85 7.97 2.85
C TRP A 135 5.66 7.56 4.07
N HIS A 136 5.13 6.63 4.85
CA HIS A 136 5.79 6.17 6.07
C HIS A 136 7.17 5.55 5.82
N ASN A 137 7.30 4.73 4.78
CA ASN A 137 8.52 3.95 4.57
C ASN A 137 9.57 4.67 3.74
N VAL A 138 9.18 5.41 2.71
CA VAL A 138 10.13 6.08 1.81
C VAL A 138 10.55 7.45 2.38
N PHE A 139 9.57 8.25 2.85
CA PHE A 139 9.83 9.64 3.25
C PHE A 139 10.11 9.80 4.75
N GLU A 140 9.36 9.11 5.64
CA GLU A 140 9.62 9.21 7.07
C GLU A 140 10.78 8.31 7.51
N ARG A 141 10.70 7.00 7.28
CA ARG A 141 11.74 6.05 7.72
C ARG A 141 12.97 6.06 6.82
N GLY A 142 12.79 6.01 5.52
CA GLY A 142 13.86 6.08 4.51
C GLY A 142 14.46 7.47 4.41
N GLY A 143 13.72 8.51 4.81
CA GLY A 143 14.18 9.88 4.77
C GLY A 143 14.65 10.33 3.38
N LEU A 144 13.97 9.85 2.32
CA LEU A 144 14.31 10.18 0.94
C LEU A 144 14.23 11.69 0.70
N LYS A 145 15.29 12.25 0.12
CA LYS A 145 15.44 13.69 -0.13
C LYS A 145 15.51 13.99 -1.63
N GLN A 146 15.22 15.22 -1.99
CA GLN A 146 15.44 15.72 -3.36
C GLN A 146 16.87 15.48 -3.81
N GLY A 147 17.03 15.02 -5.06
CA GLY A 147 18.32 14.72 -5.69
C GLY A 147 18.90 13.34 -5.35
N GLU A 148 18.39 12.65 -4.32
CA GLU A 148 18.82 11.30 -3.96
C GLU A 148 18.32 10.25 -4.98
N TRP A 149 19.02 9.10 -5.00
CA TRP A 149 18.62 7.91 -5.75
C TRP A 149 17.76 7.00 -4.90
N PHE A 150 16.64 6.57 -5.43
CA PHE A 150 15.70 5.64 -4.82
C PHE A 150 15.58 4.38 -5.69
N LEU A 151 15.70 3.20 -5.07
CA LEU A 151 15.45 1.91 -5.71
C LEU A 151 14.16 1.31 -5.18
N MET A 152 13.20 1.01 -6.07
CA MET A 152 11.95 0.32 -5.76
C MET A 152 11.95 -1.08 -6.37
N HIS A 153 11.89 -2.12 -5.54
CA HIS A 153 11.64 -3.48 -6.00
C HIS A 153 10.14 -3.73 -6.22
N GLY A 154 9.78 -4.27 -7.39
CA GLY A 154 8.38 -4.48 -7.77
C GLY A 154 7.69 -3.19 -8.21
N GLY A 155 8.30 -2.45 -9.15
CA GLY A 155 7.87 -1.13 -9.61
C GLY A 155 6.43 -1.04 -10.12
N THR A 156 5.85 -2.14 -10.62
CA THR A 156 4.45 -2.17 -11.10
C THR A 156 3.43 -2.66 -10.07
N SER A 157 3.86 -3.02 -8.85
CA SER A 157 2.93 -3.35 -7.76
C SER A 157 2.10 -2.14 -7.35
N GLY A 158 1.01 -2.35 -6.62
CA GLY A 158 0.19 -1.26 -6.08
C GLY A 158 0.97 -0.26 -5.21
N ILE A 159 2.05 -0.72 -4.54
CA ILE A 159 2.98 0.15 -3.80
C ILE A 159 3.98 0.81 -4.77
N GLY A 160 4.51 0.03 -5.73
CA GLY A 160 5.55 0.49 -6.65
C GLY A 160 5.09 1.66 -7.53
N VAL A 161 3.88 1.59 -8.09
CA VAL A 161 3.34 2.67 -8.93
C VAL A 161 3.17 3.99 -8.17
N VAL A 162 2.88 3.93 -6.87
CA VAL A 162 2.80 5.11 -5.99
C VAL A 162 4.20 5.60 -5.64
N ALA A 163 5.10 4.68 -5.25
CA ALA A 163 6.46 5.00 -4.82
C ALA A 163 7.27 5.70 -5.93
N ILE A 164 7.20 5.20 -7.16
CA ILE A 164 7.88 5.81 -8.32
C ILE A 164 7.41 7.25 -8.52
N GLN A 165 6.10 7.46 -8.58
CA GLN A 165 5.51 8.76 -8.89
C GLN A 165 5.76 9.78 -7.77
N LEU A 166 5.55 9.40 -6.50
CA LEU A 166 5.81 10.30 -5.38
C LEU A 166 7.29 10.63 -5.25
N ALA A 167 8.20 9.64 -5.33
CA ALA A 167 9.64 9.90 -5.27
C ALA A 167 10.08 10.87 -6.37
N ARG A 168 9.61 10.67 -7.61
CA ARG A 168 9.85 11.62 -8.71
C ARG A 168 9.31 13.00 -8.43
N ALA A 169 8.05 13.10 -7.96
CA ALA A 169 7.39 14.38 -7.69
C ALA A 169 8.13 15.18 -6.60
N PHE A 170 8.75 14.49 -5.64
CA PHE A 170 9.63 15.10 -4.62
C PHE A 170 11.09 15.24 -5.06
N GLY A 171 11.38 15.08 -6.36
CA GLY A 171 12.67 15.39 -6.97
C GLY A 171 13.75 14.33 -6.79
N ALA A 172 13.41 13.10 -6.41
CA ALA A 172 14.35 11.98 -6.38
C ALA A 172 14.50 11.35 -7.78
N LYS A 173 15.63 10.67 -8.00
CA LYS A 173 15.89 9.84 -9.18
C LYS A 173 15.51 8.40 -8.85
N VAL A 174 14.67 7.79 -9.68
CA VAL A 174 14.07 6.49 -9.36
C VAL A 174 14.60 5.40 -10.26
N ILE A 175 15.08 4.31 -9.66
CA ILE A 175 15.33 3.03 -10.32
C ILE A 175 14.25 2.05 -9.85
N ALA A 176 13.64 1.30 -10.78
CA ALA A 176 12.66 0.29 -10.44
C ALA A 176 13.08 -1.08 -10.99
N THR A 177 12.79 -2.16 -10.26
CA THR A 177 12.97 -3.52 -10.77
C THR A 177 11.61 -4.17 -11.04
N VAL A 178 11.49 -4.85 -12.15
CA VAL A 178 10.28 -5.57 -12.60
C VAL A 178 10.67 -6.83 -13.36
N GLY A 179 9.71 -7.65 -13.75
CA GLY A 179 9.96 -8.97 -14.33
C GLY A 179 9.57 -9.10 -15.81
N SER A 180 9.46 -8.00 -16.56
CA SER A 180 9.26 -8.03 -18.01
C SER A 180 9.51 -6.67 -18.64
N ALA A 181 9.76 -6.66 -19.98
CA ALA A 181 9.98 -5.45 -20.76
C ALA A 181 8.75 -4.50 -20.73
N ASP A 182 7.52 -5.03 -20.83
CA ASP A 182 6.29 -4.21 -20.74
C ASP A 182 6.17 -3.50 -19.40
N LYS A 183 6.52 -4.19 -18.31
CA LYS A 183 6.57 -3.59 -16.97
C LYS A 183 7.68 -2.55 -16.84
N CYS A 184 8.82 -2.73 -17.52
CA CYS A 184 9.85 -1.69 -17.61
C CYS A 184 9.29 -0.43 -18.26
N THR A 185 8.63 -0.57 -19.40
CA THR A 185 7.98 0.54 -20.10
C THR A 185 7.01 1.28 -19.20
N ALA A 186 6.12 0.55 -18.50
CA ALA A 186 5.19 1.15 -17.55
C ALA A 186 5.90 1.92 -16.41
N CYS A 187 6.99 1.41 -15.86
CA CYS A 187 7.76 2.13 -14.84
C CYS A 187 8.38 3.43 -15.38
N LEU A 188 8.88 3.43 -16.61
CA LEU A 188 9.43 4.62 -17.25
C LEU A 188 8.34 5.67 -17.50
N GLU A 189 7.15 5.27 -17.94
CA GLU A 189 5.98 6.14 -18.12
C GLU A 189 5.50 6.75 -16.79
N LEU A 190 5.61 6.02 -15.67
CA LEU A 190 5.35 6.52 -14.32
C LEU A 190 6.45 7.46 -13.82
N GLY A 191 7.57 7.55 -14.53
CA GLY A 191 8.64 8.49 -14.28
C GLY A 191 9.87 7.92 -13.58
N ALA A 192 10.05 6.60 -13.59
CA ALA A 192 11.33 6.02 -13.24
C ALA A 192 12.43 6.53 -14.21
N THR A 193 13.61 6.84 -13.67
CA THR A 193 14.79 7.20 -14.45
C THR A 193 15.33 5.97 -15.18
N ARG A 194 15.26 4.82 -14.53
CA ARG A 194 15.67 3.51 -15.05
C ARG A 194 14.70 2.42 -14.58
N ALA A 195 14.31 1.53 -15.47
CA ALA A 195 13.61 0.29 -15.15
C ALA A 195 14.50 -0.89 -15.53
N ILE A 196 14.58 -1.89 -14.64
CA ILE A 196 15.46 -3.05 -14.75
C ILE A 196 14.58 -4.29 -14.82
N ASP A 197 14.68 -5.06 -15.89
CA ASP A 197 14.11 -6.39 -15.95
C ASP A 197 15.06 -7.37 -15.26
N TYR A 198 14.72 -7.76 -14.02
CA TYR A 198 15.54 -8.66 -13.20
C TYR A 198 15.65 -10.09 -13.75
N THR A 199 14.88 -10.42 -14.80
CA THR A 199 14.97 -11.74 -15.45
C THR A 199 16.14 -11.81 -16.45
N SER A 200 16.59 -10.66 -16.93
CA SER A 200 17.62 -10.54 -17.95
C SER A 200 18.83 -9.69 -17.53
N GLU A 201 18.72 -8.92 -16.41
CA GLU A 201 19.76 -7.98 -15.99
C GLU A 201 20.03 -8.06 -14.48
N ASP A 202 21.28 -8.03 -14.06
CA ASP A 202 21.64 -7.92 -12.64
C ASP A 202 21.42 -6.50 -12.14
N PHE A 203 20.51 -6.32 -11.20
CA PHE A 203 20.18 -5.00 -10.71
C PHE A 203 21.31 -4.32 -9.92
N VAL A 204 22.25 -5.07 -9.33
CA VAL A 204 23.40 -4.49 -8.61
C VAL A 204 24.33 -3.80 -9.59
N GLU A 205 24.64 -4.45 -10.70
CA GLU A 205 25.49 -3.88 -11.75
C GLU A 205 24.77 -2.73 -12.46
N ALA A 206 23.47 -2.85 -12.72
CA ALA A 206 22.67 -1.77 -13.32
C ALA A 206 22.63 -0.52 -12.41
N VAL A 207 22.40 -0.70 -11.10
CA VAL A 207 22.45 0.40 -10.11
C VAL A 207 23.83 1.04 -10.10
N LYS A 208 24.89 0.24 -10.09
CA LYS A 208 26.28 0.74 -10.10
C LYS A 208 26.57 1.57 -11.34
N ALA A 209 26.16 1.09 -12.51
CA ALA A 209 26.32 1.82 -13.77
C ALA A 209 25.57 3.16 -13.75
N GLU A 210 24.27 3.14 -13.41
CA GLU A 210 23.41 4.31 -13.41
C GLU A 210 23.85 5.38 -12.40
N THR A 211 24.31 4.96 -11.23
CA THR A 211 24.78 5.86 -10.16
C THR A 211 26.25 6.21 -10.24
N LYS A 212 26.96 5.78 -11.31
CA LYS A 212 28.41 5.97 -11.49
C LYS A 212 29.22 5.44 -10.28
N GLY A 213 28.85 4.25 -9.81
CA GLY A 213 29.50 3.56 -8.70
C GLY A 213 29.11 4.03 -7.30
N ARG A 214 28.30 5.09 -7.15
CA ARG A 214 27.94 5.64 -5.84
C ARG A 214 26.91 4.79 -5.09
N GLY A 215 26.03 4.09 -5.80
CA GLY A 215 24.89 3.38 -5.24
C GLY A 215 23.67 4.28 -5.01
N VAL A 216 22.58 3.69 -4.52
CA VAL A 216 21.31 4.39 -4.22
C VAL A 216 21.22 4.77 -2.75
N ASN A 217 20.50 5.84 -2.44
CA ASN A 217 20.38 6.36 -1.09
C ASN A 217 19.29 5.66 -0.28
N VAL A 218 18.18 5.29 -0.91
CA VAL A 218 17.06 4.59 -0.26
C VAL A 218 16.63 3.42 -1.14
N ILE A 219 16.36 2.28 -0.49
CA ILE A 219 15.77 1.10 -1.13
C ILE A 219 14.48 0.76 -0.40
N LEU A 220 13.37 0.60 -1.13
CA LEU A 220 12.15 -0.02 -0.62
C LEU A 220 12.07 -1.46 -1.13
N ASP A 221 12.14 -2.41 -0.21
CA ASP A 221 12.18 -3.83 -0.51
C ASP A 221 10.92 -4.56 -0.06
N ILE A 222 10.26 -5.23 -1.01
CA ILE A 222 9.13 -6.13 -0.79
C ILE A 222 9.51 -7.60 -1.02
N VAL A 223 10.75 -7.87 -1.44
CA VAL A 223 11.20 -9.18 -1.93
C VAL A 223 11.87 -9.97 -0.81
N GLY A 224 12.85 -9.38 -0.12
CA GLY A 224 13.63 -10.08 0.88
C GLY A 224 14.52 -11.20 0.30
N GLY A 225 14.80 -12.24 1.09
CA GLY A 225 15.63 -13.36 0.67
C GLY A 225 17.02 -12.90 0.22
N ASP A 226 17.49 -13.42 -0.92
CA ASP A 226 18.79 -13.07 -1.53
C ASP A 226 18.90 -11.59 -1.95
N TYR A 227 17.78 -10.89 -2.08
CA TYR A 227 17.79 -9.45 -2.40
C TYR A 227 18.42 -8.61 -1.27
N VAL A 228 18.34 -9.03 -0.01
CA VAL A 228 18.86 -8.22 1.11
C VAL A 228 20.36 -7.99 0.99
N GLU A 229 21.17 -9.02 0.72
CA GLU A 229 22.61 -8.87 0.52
C GLU A 229 22.93 -8.03 -0.74
N ARG A 230 22.20 -8.27 -1.83
CA ARG A 230 22.33 -7.50 -3.07
C ARG A 230 21.95 -6.03 -2.88
N ASN A 231 20.93 -5.76 -2.05
CA ASN A 231 20.53 -4.40 -1.66
C ASN A 231 21.64 -3.69 -0.89
N ILE A 232 22.25 -4.36 0.10
CA ILE A 232 23.38 -3.82 0.87
C ILE A 232 24.54 -3.43 -0.07
N ARG A 233 24.81 -4.24 -1.10
CA ARG A 233 25.83 -3.92 -2.13
C ARG A 233 25.46 -2.71 -2.97
N SER A 234 24.17 -2.52 -3.25
CA SER A 234 23.62 -1.45 -4.11
C SER A 234 23.48 -0.10 -3.38
N LEU A 235 23.52 -0.08 -2.05
CA LEU A 235 23.40 1.16 -1.27
C LEU A 235 24.65 2.04 -1.37
N ALA A 236 24.42 3.34 -1.40
CA ALA A 236 25.44 4.38 -1.21
C ALA A 236 25.90 4.42 0.27
N GLU A 237 26.91 5.23 0.58
CA GLU A 237 27.23 5.58 1.98
C GLU A 237 26.04 6.27 2.64
N ASP A 238 25.84 5.99 3.94
CA ASP A 238 24.67 6.44 4.74
C ASP A 238 23.31 6.02 4.14
N GLY A 239 23.32 4.95 3.29
CA GLY A 239 22.15 4.43 2.62
C GLY A 239 21.17 3.74 3.57
N ARG A 240 19.90 3.70 3.17
CA ARG A 240 18.80 3.17 4.00
C ARG A 240 18.05 2.09 3.22
N LEU A 241 18.01 0.87 3.77
CA LEU A 241 17.18 -0.24 3.29
C LEU A 241 15.93 -0.34 4.15
N VAL A 242 14.76 -0.23 3.54
CA VAL A 242 13.47 -0.35 4.22
C VAL A 242 12.73 -1.57 3.69
N ASN A 243 12.58 -2.60 4.54
CA ASN A 243 11.82 -3.80 4.22
C ASN A 243 10.37 -3.64 4.68
N ILE A 244 9.41 -3.94 3.80
CA ILE A 244 7.97 -3.95 4.10
C ILE A 244 7.30 -5.29 3.80
N ALA A 245 8.00 -6.20 3.13
CA ALA A 245 7.58 -7.58 2.90
C ALA A 245 8.80 -8.48 2.63
N PHE A 246 8.58 -9.79 2.68
CA PHE A 246 9.60 -10.81 2.46
C PHE A 246 9.04 -11.94 1.57
N GLN A 247 8.72 -11.62 0.30
CA GLN A 247 8.13 -12.59 -0.64
C GLN A 247 9.03 -13.81 -0.89
N LYS A 248 10.37 -13.62 -0.84
CA LYS A 248 11.38 -14.67 -0.96
C LYS A 248 11.95 -15.14 0.39
N GLY A 249 11.28 -14.81 1.50
CA GLY A 249 11.69 -15.22 2.83
C GLY A 249 12.46 -14.14 3.61
N SER A 250 12.40 -14.25 4.94
CA SER A 250 12.97 -13.27 5.88
C SER A 250 14.27 -13.71 6.55
N LYS A 251 14.66 -14.99 6.41
CA LYS A 251 15.93 -15.50 6.97
C LYS A 251 17.00 -15.38 5.91
N VAL A 252 18.02 -14.55 6.19
CA VAL A 252 19.09 -14.21 5.24
C VAL A 252 20.45 -14.22 5.90
N THR A 253 21.51 -14.46 5.11
CA THR A 253 22.89 -14.25 5.50
C THR A 253 23.39 -12.98 4.84
N ILE A 254 24.00 -12.08 5.62
CA ILE A 254 24.53 -10.80 5.14
C ILE A 254 25.95 -10.55 5.66
N ASP A 255 26.72 -9.80 4.88
CA ASP A 255 28.03 -9.30 5.28
C ASP A 255 27.90 -7.95 6.03
N LEU A 256 27.98 -8.01 7.35
CA LEU A 256 27.90 -6.83 8.22
C LEU A 256 29.08 -5.85 8.03
N MET A 257 30.20 -6.28 7.46
CA MET A 257 31.32 -5.38 7.19
C MET A 257 30.90 -4.23 6.28
N ARG A 258 30.08 -4.53 5.25
CA ARG A 258 29.54 -3.50 4.33
C ARG A 258 28.59 -2.54 5.06
N VAL A 259 27.78 -3.04 5.98
CA VAL A 259 26.87 -2.21 6.79
C VAL A 259 27.65 -1.21 7.61
N MET A 260 28.72 -1.68 8.28
CA MET A 260 29.60 -0.83 9.08
C MET A 260 30.38 0.19 8.23
N LEU A 261 31.06 -0.26 7.18
CA LEU A 261 31.91 0.60 6.36
C LEU A 261 31.15 1.72 5.65
N LYS A 262 29.91 1.43 5.19
CA LYS A 262 29.04 2.41 4.54
C LYS A 262 28.07 3.12 5.49
N ARG A 263 28.09 2.83 6.79
CA ARG A 263 27.19 3.41 7.83
C ARG A 263 25.71 3.24 7.47
N LEU A 264 25.34 2.01 7.01
CA LEU A 264 24.00 1.75 6.49
C LEU A 264 22.96 1.63 7.61
N THR A 265 21.73 2.03 7.31
CA THR A 265 20.55 1.76 8.14
C THR A 265 19.72 0.66 7.50
N LEU A 266 19.54 -0.45 8.22
CA LEU A 266 18.62 -1.52 7.85
C LEU A 266 17.39 -1.42 8.76
N THR A 267 16.21 -1.24 8.18
CA THR A 267 14.97 -1.05 8.94
C THR A 267 13.79 -1.68 8.20
N GLY A 268 12.63 -1.67 8.83
CA GLY A 268 11.40 -2.15 8.25
C GLY A 268 10.19 -1.71 9.07
N SER A 269 9.00 -1.92 8.55
CA SER A 269 7.77 -1.64 9.28
C SER A 269 6.62 -2.54 8.86
N THR A 270 5.65 -2.63 9.77
CA THR A 270 4.26 -3.01 9.47
C THR A 270 3.37 -1.84 9.87
N LEU A 271 2.39 -1.50 9.03
CA LEU A 271 1.54 -0.33 9.29
C LEU A 271 0.26 -0.70 10.06
N ARG A 272 -0.30 -1.89 9.80
CA ARG A 272 -1.60 -2.31 10.34
C ARG A 272 -1.69 -2.21 11.87
N ILE A 273 -0.64 -2.65 12.57
CA ILE A 273 -0.59 -2.69 14.05
C ILE A 273 -0.12 -1.38 14.69
N ARG A 274 0.19 -0.34 13.90
CA ARG A 274 0.67 0.93 14.45
C ARG A 274 -0.46 1.64 15.20
N PRO A 275 -0.13 2.38 16.28
CA PRO A 275 -1.09 3.20 17.02
C PRO A 275 -1.82 4.21 16.10
N ALA A 276 -3.05 4.58 16.49
CA ALA A 276 -3.89 5.52 15.74
C ALA A 276 -3.18 6.86 15.52
N GLU A 277 -2.43 7.35 16.50
CA GLU A 277 -1.70 8.63 16.44
C GLU A 277 -0.63 8.63 15.32
N VAL A 278 0.04 7.49 15.12
CA VAL A 278 1.03 7.33 14.04
C VAL A 278 0.34 7.39 12.68
N LYS A 279 -0.78 6.65 12.52
CA LYS A 279 -1.57 6.69 11.28
C LYS A 279 -2.15 8.06 11.02
N ALA A 280 -2.62 8.75 12.06
CA ALA A 280 -3.09 10.13 11.96
C ALA A 280 -2.01 11.11 11.49
N GLY A 281 -0.77 10.94 11.94
CA GLY A 281 0.39 11.71 11.45
C GLY A 281 0.64 11.49 9.96
N ILE A 282 0.64 10.21 9.54
CA ILE A 282 0.80 9.84 8.13
C ILE A 282 -0.37 10.38 7.29
N ALA A 283 -1.61 10.24 7.77
CA ALA A 283 -2.81 10.74 7.09
C ALA A 283 -2.70 12.23 6.77
N ARG A 284 -2.36 13.04 7.79
CA ARG A 284 -2.16 14.49 7.62
C ARG A 284 -1.08 14.78 6.58
N ALA A 285 0.06 14.10 6.66
CA ALA A 285 1.16 14.32 5.72
C ALA A 285 0.79 13.91 4.28
N VAL A 286 0.06 12.81 4.11
CA VAL A 286 -0.46 12.37 2.81
C VAL A 286 -1.46 13.39 2.27
N GLU A 287 -2.40 13.86 3.10
CA GLU A 287 -3.39 14.87 2.72
C GLU A 287 -2.74 16.17 2.28
N ASP A 288 -1.81 16.69 3.08
CA ASP A 288 -1.18 17.99 2.84
C ASP A 288 -0.21 17.96 1.65
N LYS A 289 0.51 16.85 1.45
CA LYS A 289 1.66 16.82 0.53
C LYS A 289 1.47 15.92 -0.68
N ALA A 290 0.72 14.83 -0.56
CA ALA A 290 0.59 13.85 -1.65
C ALA A 290 -0.74 14.00 -2.41
N LEU A 291 -1.87 14.23 -1.74
CA LEU A 291 -3.16 14.38 -2.41
C LEU A 291 -3.24 15.56 -3.38
N PRO A 292 -2.62 16.73 -3.12
CA PRO A 292 -2.55 17.79 -4.13
C PRO A 292 -1.92 17.37 -5.45
N LEU A 293 -0.93 16.45 -5.41
CA LEU A 293 -0.28 15.89 -6.59
C LEU A 293 -1.21 14.94 -7.38
N VAL A 294 -2.14 14.28 -6.70
CA VAL A 294 -3.21 13.52 -7.34
C VAL A 294 -4.24 14.44 -7.97
N GLY A 295 -4.63 15.49 -7.26
CA GLY A 295 -5.61 16.48 -7.71
C GLY A 295 -5.17 17.23 -8.97
N ASN A 296 -3.89 17.57 -9.09
CA ASN A 296 -3.32 18.26 -10.25
C ASN A 296 -2.82 17.32 -11.37
N GLY A 297 -2.96 15.99 -11.20
CA GLY A 297 -2.60 14.99 -12.21
C GLY A 297 -1.12 14.63 -12.31
N GLN A 298 -0.27 15.15 -11.42
CA GLN A 298 1.17 14.76 -11.36
C GLN A 298 1.34 13.32 -10.88
N VAL A 299 0.45 12.83 -10.01
CA VAL A 299 0.39 11.45 -9.56
C VAL A 299 -0.92 10.84 -10.03
N LYS A 300 -0.82 9.79 -10.83
CA LYS A 300 -1.96 9.04 -11.38
C LYS A 300 -2.29 7.85 -10.48
N ILE A 301 -3.57 7.57 -10.31
CA ILE A 301 -4.03 6.36 -9.65
C ILE A 301 -4.15 5.26 -10.70
N ILE A 302 -3.32 4.25 -10.58
CA ILE A 302 -3.26 3.14 -11.53
C ILE A 302 -4.10 1.98 -10.97
N VAL A 303 -5.26 1.75 -11.57
CA VAL A 303 -6.14 0.62 -11.27
C VAL A 303 -6.02 -0.38 -12.40
N ASP A 304 -5.55 -1.59 -12.09
CA ASP A 304 -5.45 -2.71 -13.02
C ASP A 304 -6.84 -3.25 -13.37
N SER A 305 -7.61 -3.55 -12.34
CA SER A 305 -8.93 -4.18 -12.50
C SER A 305 -9.85 -3.89 -11.33
N ALA A 306 -11.17 -3.97 -11.60
CA ALA A 306 -12.19 -3.81 -10.58
C ALA A 306 -13.23 -4.94 -10.68
N PHE A 307 -13.40 -5.70 -9.59
CA PHE A 307 -14.32 -6.83 -9.48
C PHE A 307 -15.52 -6.46 -8.59
N PRO A 308 -16.69 -7.07 -8.76
CA PRO A 308 -17.76 -7.03 -7.76
C PRO A 308 -17.28 -7.63 -6.42
N LEU A 309 -17.80 -7.16 -5.29
CA LEU A 309 -17.47 -7.71 -3.96
C LEU A 309 -17.67 -9.24 -3.91
N SER A 310 -18.73 -9.75 -4.53
CA SER A 310 -19.02 -11.19 -4.63
C SER A 310 -17.95 -11.99 -5.36
N GLU A 311 -17.08 -11.34 -6.11
CA GLU A 311 -15.96 -11.97 -6.86
C GLU A 311 -14.60 -11.72 -6.19
N ALA A 312 -14.56 -11.51 -4.88
CA ALA A 312 -13.32 -11.29 -4.14
C ALA A 312 -12.29 -12.43 -4.33
N ALA A 313 -12.75 -13.67 -4.52
CA ALA A 313 -11.87 -14.79 -4.86
C ALA A 313 -11.11 -14.54 -6.16
N LYS A 314 -11.80 -14.13 -7.24
CA LYS A 314 -11.17 -13.80 -8.53
C LYS A 314 -10.21 -12.61 -8.42
N ALA A 315 -10.55 -11.62 -7.59
CA ALA A 315 -9.66 -10.48 -7.34
C ALA A 315 -8.36 -10.92 -6.64
N HIS A 316 -8.42 -11.92 -5.75
CA HIS A 316 -7.25 -12.53 -5.13
C HIS A 316 -6.46 -13.42 -6.10
N GLU A 317 -7.11 -14.14 -7.03
CA GLU A 317 -6.44 -14.84 -8.13
C GLU A 317 -5.68 -13.83 -9.02
N ARG A 318 -6.31 -12.74 -9.39
CA ARG A 318 -5.69 -11.66 -10.17
C ARG A 318 -4.46 -11.08 -9.48
N MET A 319 -4.42 -11.02 -8.13
CA MET A 319 -3.26 -10.55 -7.36
C MET A 319 -2.02 -11.45 -7.55
N ASP A 320 -2.18 -12.72 -7.87
CA ASP A 320 -1.10 -13.66 -8.10
C ASP A 320 -0.64 -13.71 -9.57
N GLU A 321 -1.39 -13.07 -10.47
CA GLU A 321 -1.03 -12.91 -11.88
C GLU A 321 -0.19 -11.65 -12.13
N SER A 322 0.29 -11.52 -13.39
CA SER A 322 0.98 -10.31 -13.84
C SER A 322 0.00 -9.14 -13.97
N HIS A 323 0.15 -8.11 -13.15
CA HIS A 323 -0.70 -6.92 -13.15
C HIS A 323 0.11 -5.63 -12.96
N ILE A 324 -0.47 -4.48 -13.23
CA ILE A 324 0.12 -3.16 -13.05
C ILE A 324 -0.84 -2.27 -12.24
N GLY A 325 -0.44 -1.92 -11.02
CA GLY A 325 -1.25 -1.06 -10.14
C GLY A 325 -2.13 -1.83 -9.17
N LYS A 326 -3.28 -1.25 -8.85
CA LYS A 326 -4.19 -1.71 -7.81
C LYS A 326 -5.34 -2.56 -8.38
N ILE A 327 -5.74 -3.55 -7.62
CA ILE A 327 -6.97 -4.31 -7.83
C ILE A 327 -7.99 -3.81 -6.81
N VAL A 328 -9.24 -3.64 -7.22
CA VAL A 328 -10.29 -3.03 -6.40
C VAL A 328 -11.57 -3.88 -6.43
N LEU A 329 -12.26 -3.97 -5.30
CA LEU A 329 -13.61 -4.51 -5.21
C LEU A 329 -14.63 -3.38 -5.24
N ARG A 330 -15.68 -3.51 -6.04
CA ARG A 330 -16.88 -2.65 -6.03
C ARG A 330 -17.93 -3.29 -5.15
N VAL A 331 -18.44 -2.53 -4.20
CA VAL A 331 -19.41 -2.99 -3.21
C VAL A 331 -20.82 -2.58 -3.59
#